data_d13523065eb4bdfff6a5b8ec4b99b735
#
_entry.id   d13523065eb4bdfff6a5b8ec4b99b735
#
_cell.length_a   1.000
_cell.length_b   1.000
_cell.length_c   1.000
_cell.angle_alpha   90.00
_cell.angle_beta   90.00
_cell.angle_gamma   90.00
#
_symmetry.space_group_name_H-M   'P 1'
#
loop_
_entity.id
_entity.type
_entity.pdbx_description
1 polymer ?
#
loop_
_entity_poly.entity_id
_entity_poly.type
_entity_poly.pdbx_seq_one_letter_code
_entity_poly.pdbx_strand_id
1 'polypeptide(L)'
;MYRRQRQMCIRDSYNILGALTVISIYKNVLKLNEKIFLDFRSPAGRGDRSIIKIGNKKINLIDESYNSNPLSLKSALNNYDNIDTKKYRKYLLLGDMMELGTHSKKLHRSIAPLINKTNIDKVFVMGKMVREIFNNIMKVKRGRILVNKLRIFEFIEKDLNNNDYLMIKASNATGFNSIVNNLKGLN
;
A
#
# COMPACT_ATOMS: atom_id res chain seq x y z
N MET A 1 -28.16 -5.04 -4.97
CA MET A 1 -27.09 -5.72 -4.19
C MET A 1 -25.89 -5.94 -5.10
N TYR A 2 -24.96 -4.98 -5.20
CA TYR A 2 -23.80 -5.07 -6.10
C TYR A 2 -22.78 -6.04 -5.50
N ARG A 3 -22.60 -7.21 -6.11
CA ARG A 3 -21.44 -8.07 -5.88
C ARG A 3 -20.19 -7.27 -6.27
N ARG A 4 -19.42 -6.79 -5.29
CA ARG A 4 -18.05 -6.33 -5.53
C ARG A 4 -17.27 -7.55 -6.03
N GLN A 5 -17.03 -7.62 -7.33
CA GLN A 5 -16.02 -8.52 -7.87
C GLN A 5 -14.67 -8.10 -7.23
N ARG A 6 -14.18 -8.91 -6.32
CA ARG A 6 -12.83 -8.78 -5.79
C ARG A 6 -11.90 -9.14 -6.94
N GLN A 7 -11.26 -8.15 -7.53
CA GLN A 7 -10.10 -8.40 -8.37
C GLN A 7 -9.04 -9.02 -7.48
N MET A 8 -8.88 -10.33 -7.58
CA MET A 8 -7.80 -11.06 -6.93
C MET A 8 -6.49 -10.58 -7.55
N CYS A 9 -5.54 -10.14 -6.72
CA CYS A 9 -4.24 -9.73 -7.22
C CYS A 9 -3.56 -10.93 -7.91
N ILE A 10 -2.92 -10.72 -9.05
CA ILE A 10 -2.17 -11.77 -9.76
C ILE A 10 -1.23 -12.51 -8.80
N ARG A 11 -0.58 -11.81 -7.89
CA ARG A 11 0.27 -12.39 -6.84
C ARG A 11 -0.50 -13.35 -5.92
N ASP A 12 -1.73 -13.01 -5.54
CA ASP A 12 -2.55 -13.86 -4.67
C ASP A 12 -2.97 -15.11 -5.40
N SER A 13 -3.25 -15.01 -6.71
CA SER A 13 -3.51 -16.16 -7.58
C SER A 13 -2.31 -17.12 -7.64
N TYR A 14 -1.09 -16.60 -7.79
CA TYR A 14 0.13 -17.44 -7.76
C TYR A 14 0.35 -18.10 -6.39
N ASN A 15 0.09 -17.40 -5.30
CA ASN A 15 0.19 -17.97 -3.95
C ASN A 15 -0.82 -19.10 -3.74
N ILE A 16 -2.05 -18.91 -4.19
CA ILE A 16 -3.09 -19.95 -4.14
C ILE A 16 -2.70 -21.13 -5.01
N LEU A 17 -2.20 -20.89 -6.23
CA LEU A 17 -1.74 -21.95 -7.12
C LEU A 17 -0.60 -22.76 -6.49
N GLY A 18 0.38 -22.08 -5.88
CA GLY A 18 1.46 -22.73 -5.14
C GLY A 18 0.95 -23.60 -3.99
N ALA A 19 0.00 -23.08 -3.20
CA ALA A 19 -0.63 -23.85 -2.12
C ALA A 19 -1.38 -25.08 -2.65
N LEU A 20 -2.16 -24.92 -3.72
CA LEU A 20 -2.88 -26.02 -4.36
C LEU A 20 -1.93 -27.08 -4.93
N THR A 21 -0.78 -26.66 -5.49
CA THR A 21 0.27 -27.57 -5.97
C THR A 21 0.82 -28.42 -4.83
N VAL A 22 1.11 -27.84 -3.67
CA VAL A 22 1.55 -28.60 -2.49
C VAL A 22 0.46 -29.54 -2.00
N ILE A 23 -0.79 -29.06 -1.91
CA ILE A 23 -1.92 -29.89 -1.47
C ILE A 23 -2.14 -31.08 -2.43
N SER A 24 -1.92 -30.91 -3.75
CA SER A 24 -2.11 -31.94 -4.75
C SER A 24 -1.21 -33.19 -4.56
N ILE A 25 -0.10 -33.02 -3.84
CA ILE A 25 0.81 -34.13 -3.47
C ILE A 25 0.14 -35.09 -2.47
N TYR A 26 -0.74 -34.55 -1.61
CA TYR A 26 -1.32 -35.32 -0.50
C TYR A 26 -2.82 -35.58 -0.67
N LYS A 27 -3.52 -34.78 -1.48
CA LYS A 27 -4.98 -34.84 -1.66
C LYS A 27 -5.36 -34.51 -3.09
N ASN A 28 -6.47 -35.12 -3.54
CA ASN A 28 -7.06 -34.74 -4.84
C ASN A 28 -7.69 -33.34 -4.75
N VAL A 29 -7.04 -32.35 -5.36
CA VAL A 29 -7.49 -30.94 -5.35
C VAL A 29 -8.85 -30.74 -6.02
N LEU A 30 -9.25 -31.61 -6.95
CA LEU A 30 -10.55 -31.54 -7.63
C LEU A 30 -11.73 -31.87 -6.68
N LYS A 31 -11.44 -32.51 -5.53
CA LYS A 31 -12.42 -32.78 -4.47
C LYS A 31 -12.50 -31.68 -3.41
N LEU A 32 -11.71 -30.63 -3.53
CA LEU A 32 -11.80 -29.50 -2.60
C LEU A 32 -13.08 -28.72 -2.84
N ASN A 33 -13.72 -28.30 -1.77
CA ASN A 33 -14.89 -27.45 -1.86
C ASN A 33 -14.47 -26.07 -2.37
N GLU A 34 -15.06 -25.62 -3.47
CA GLU A 34 -14.79 -24.28 -4.05
C GLU A 34 -15.03 -23.12 -3.05
N LYS A 35 -15.88 -23.34 -2.04
CA LYS A 35 -16.18 -22.37 -1.00
C LYS A 35 -15.01 -22.06 -0.08
N ILE A 36 -13.94 -22.88 -0.05
CA ILE A 36 -12.74 -22.62 0.78
C ILE A 36 -12.07 -21.27 0.46
N PHE A 37 -12.30 -20.74 -0.74
CA PHE A 37 -11.75 -19.44 -1.15
C PHE A 37 -12.71 -18.27 -0.93
N LEU A 38 -13.95 -18.48 -0.51
CA LEU A 38 -14.94 -17.40 -0.33
C LEU A 38 -14.55 -16.45 0.80
N ASP A 39 -13.93 -16.97 1.85
CA ASP A 39 -13.50 -16.20 3.02
C ASP A 39 -12.01 -15.81 2.97
N PHE A 40 -11.35 -16.11 1.83
CA PHE A 40 -9.96 -15.73 1.67
C PHE A 40 -9.82 -14.20 1.72
N ARG A 41 -9.05 -13.72 2.69
CA ARG A 41 -8.71 -12.29 2.84
C ARG A 41 -7.20 -12.15 2.77
N SER A 42 -6.75 -11.12 2.05
CA SER A 42 -5.34 -10.75 2.13
C SER A 42 -4.98 -10.45 3.59
N PRO A 43 -3.82 -10.93 4.07
CA PRO A 43 -3.33 -10.55 5.39
C PRO A 43 -3.25 -9.03 5.54
N ALA A 44 -3.45 -8.54 6.78
CA ALA A 44 -3.36 -7.12 7.08
C ALA A 44 -2.05 -6.51 6.55
N GLY A 45 -2.12 -5.29 6.01
CA GLY A 45 -0.96 -4.60 5.45
C GLY A 45 -0.50 -5.07 4.06
N ARG A 46 -1.29 -5.89 3.36
CA ARG A 46 -0.99 -6.40 2.00
C ARG A 46 -2.07 -6.02 0.98
N GLY A 47 -2.35 -4.74 0.85
CA GLY A 47 -3.37 -4.21 -0.06
C GLY A 47 -4.78 -4.21 0.55
N ASP A 48 -4.87 -4.33 1.86
CA ASP A 48 -6.12 -4.22 2.59
C ASP A 48 -6.73 -2.83 2.41
N ARG A 49 -8.04 -2.79 2.10
CA ARG A 49 -8.77 -1.56 1.84
C ARG A 49 -9.80 -1.32 2.94
N SER A 50 -9.75 -0.14 3.52
CA SER A 50 -10.65 0.29 4.58
C SER A 50 -11.04 1.75 4.41
N ILE A 51 -12.13 2.16 5.02
CA ILE A 51 -12.51 3.57 5.16
C ILE A 51 -12.22 3.96 6.59
N ILE A 52 -11.30 4.90 6.76
CA ILE A 52 -11.00 5.49 8.07
C ILE A 52 -11.74 6.82 8.23
N LYS A 53 -12.07 7.15 9.47
CA LYS A 53 -12.71 8.41 9.83
C LYS A 53 -11.71 9.27 10.60
N ILE A 54 -11.46 10.49 10.14
CA ILE A 54 -10.61 11.48 10.80
C ILE A 54 -11.38 12.79 10.90
N GLY A 55 -11.80 13.13 12.11
CA GLY A 55 -12.80 14.18 12.30
C GLY A 55 -14.07 13.87 11.52
N ASN A 56 -14.51 14.82 10.69
CA ASN A 56 -15.70 14.67 9.84
C ASN A 56 -15.38 14.08 8.43
N LYS A 57 -14.15 13.67 8.18
CA LYS A 57 -13.72 13.16 6.86
C LYS A 57 -13.68 11.64 6.84
N LYS A 58 -14.06 11.07 5.70
CA LYS A 58 -13.87 9.65 5.36
C LYS A 58 -12.73 9.57 4.35
N ILE A 59 -11.71 8.76 4.63
CA ILE A 59 -10.55 8.57 3.75
C ILE A 59 -10.50 7.12 3.33
N ASN A 60 -10.31 6.87 2.03
CA ASN A 60 -10.12 5.53 1.49
C ASN A 60 -8.65 5.11 1.70
N LEU A 61 -8.40 4.29 2.71
CA LEU A 61 -7.08 3.81 3.06
C LEU A 61 -6.75 2.51 2.33
N ILE A 62 -5.59 2.46 1.70
CA ILE A 62 -4.97 1.24 1.16
C ILE A 62 -3.73 0.94 2.01
N ASP A 63 -3.79 -0.14 2.75
CA ASP A 63 -2.76 -0.56 3.67
C ASP A 63 -1.79 -1.54 3.00
N GLU A 64 -0.58 -1.07 2.73
CA GLU A 64 0.56 -1.84 2.22
C GLU A 64 1.74 -1.81 3.22
N SER A 65 1.45 -1.64 4.51
CA SER A 65 2.45 -1.40 5.56
C SER A 65 3.13 -2.65 6.10
N TYR A 66 2.77 -3.84 5.61
CA TYR A 66 3.36 -5.10 6.11
C TYR A 66 4.83 -5.24 5.73
N ASN A 67 5.20 -4.99 4.48
CA ASN A 67 6.60 -4.99 4.03
C ASN A 67 6.78 -4.21 2.74
N SER A 68 8.01 -3.75 2.47
CA SER A 68 8.34 -2.99 1.28
C SER A 68 9.70 -3.36 0.72
N ASN A 69 9.72 -3.74 -0.56
CA ASN A 69 10.91 -3.88 -1.38
C ASN A 69 10.62 -3.28 -2.78
N PRO A 70 11.64 -3.09 -3.65
CA PRO A 70 11.42 -2.43 -4.94
C PRO A 70 10.35 -3.09 -5.80
N LEU A 71 10.28 -4.42 -5.83
CA LEU A 71 9.32 -5.15 -6.65
C LEU A 71 7.90 -5.01 -6.10
N SER A 72 7.72 -5.21 -4.79
CA SER A 72 6.41 -5.06 -4.16
C SER A 72 5.91 -3.62 -4.20
N LEU A 73 6.80 -2.63 -4.10
CA LEU A 73 6.43 -1.22 -4.23
C LEU A 73 5.99 -0.89 -5.66
N LYS A 74 6.70 -1.38 -6.69
CA LYS A 74 6.28 -1.23 -8.09
C LYS A 74 4.89 -1.83 -8.33
N SER A 75 4.65 -3.05 -7.84
CA SER A 75 3.34 -3.71 -7.95
C SER A 75 2.23 -2.91 -7.25
N ALA A 76 2.48 -2.44 -6.03
CA ALA A 76 1.52 -1.65 -5.28
C ALA A 76 1.19 -0.32 -5.98
N LEU A 77 2.21 0.37 -6.52
CA LEU A 77 2.03 1.61 -7.28
C LEU A 77 1.16 1.40 -8.52
N ASN A 78 1.43 0.34 -9.31
CA ASN A 78 0.64 0.01 -10.48
C ASN A 78 -0.82 -0.31 -10.11
N ASN A 79 -1.03 -1.10 -9.06
CA ASN A 79 -2.38 -1.41 -8.58
C ASN A 79 -3.12 -0.16 -8.09
N TYR A 80 -2.41 0.73 -7.40
CA TYR A 80 -2.97 1.98 -6.89
C TYR A 80 -3.30 2.96 -8.02
N ASP A 81 -2.44 3.05 -9.02
CA ASP A 81 -2.66 3.90 -10.19
C ASP A 81 -3.92 3.50 -10.96
N ASN A 82 -4.18 2.19 -11.09
CA ASN A 82 -5.35 1.65 -11.78
C ASN A 82 -6.68 1.78 -11.00
N ILE A 83 -6.67 2.29 -9.76
CA ILE A 83 -7.93 2.55 -9.05
C ILE A 83 -8.61 3.75 -9.69
N ASP A 84 -9.83 3.55 -10.19
CA ASP A 84 -10.68 4.67 -10.62
C ASP A 84 -11.19 5.41 -9.37
N THR A 85 -10.64 6.59 -9.15
CA THR A 85 -11.04 7.48 -8.03
C THR A 85 -11.99 8.58 -8.47
N LYS A 86 -12.37 8.59 -9.76
CA LYS A 86 -13.18 9.65 -10.35
C LYS A 86 -12.52 11.03 -10.17
N LYS A 87 -13.08 11.86 -9.29
CA LYS A 87 -12.59 13.21 -8.97
C LYS A 87 -11.76 13.31 -7.69
N TYR A 88 -11.62 12.20 -6.94
CA TYR A 88 -10.90 12.22 -5.66
C TYR A 88 -9.40 12.05 -5.87
N ARG A 89 -8.60 12.70 -5.02
CA ARG A 89 -7.14 12.71 -5.12
C ARG A 89 -6.52 11.44 -4.57
N LYS A 90 -5.35 11.11 -5.11
CA LYS A 90 -4.50 10.00 -4.69
C LYS A 90 -3.28 10.50 -3.94
N TYR A 91 -3.19 10.15 -2.69
CA TYR A 91 -2.05 10.46 -1.83
C TYR A 91 -1.25 9.20 -1.54
N LEU A 92 0.07 9.34 -1.52
CA LEU A 92 1.00 8.26 -1.22
C LEU A 92 1.86 8.64 -0.03
N LEU A 93 1.88 7.80 1.00
CA LEU A 93 2.78 7.88 2.13
C LEU A 93 3.76 6.71 2.09
N LEU A 94 5.05 7.01 1.95
CA LEU A 94 6.12 6.01 1.87
C LEU A 94 7.03 6.07 3.09
N GLY A 95 7.36 4.89 3.62
CA GLY A 95 8.48 4.68 4.52
C GLY A 95 9.66 3.99 3.82
N ASP A 96 10.73 3.78 4.58
CA ASP A 96 11.94 3.13 4.07
C ASP A 96 11.65 1.67 3.65
N MET A 97 12.32 1.25 2.58
CA MET A 97 12.50 -0.15 2.24
C MET A 97 13.74 -0.66 2.97
N MET A 98 13.54 -1.59 3.90
CA MET A 98 14.63 -2.16 4.70
C MET A 98 15.28 -3.35 3.99
N GLU A 99 16.40 -3.83 4.53
CA GLU A 99 17.11 -5.04 4.08
C GLU A 99 17.64 -4.99 2.63
N LEU A 100 17.93 -3.78 2.13
CA LEU A 100 18.46 -3.57 0.77
C LEU A 100 20.00 -3.45 0.73
N GLY A 101 20.67 -3.60 1.86
CA GLY A 101 22.14 -3.52 1.96
C GLY A 101 22.72 -2.21 1.39
N THR A 102 23.90 -2.28 0.83
CA THR A 102 24.65 -1.14 0.26
C THR A 102 23.94 -0.48 -0.91
N HIS A 103 23.05 -1.18 -1.60
CA HIS A 103 22.30 -0.67 -2.76
C HIS A 103 21.04 0.12 -2.39
N SER A 104 20.74 0.30 -1.10
CA SER A 104 19.50 0.91 -0.62
C SER A 104 19.20 2.24 -1.30
N LYS A 105 20.14 3.19 -1.36
CA LYS A 105 19.94 4.50 -2.02
C LYS A 105 19.57 4.36 -3.50
N LYS A 106 20.30 3.53 -4.24
CA LYS A 106 20.08 3.29 -5.68
C LYS A 106 18.70 2.69 -5.91
N LEU A 107 18.32 1.71 -5.10
CA LEU A 107 17.04 1.01 -5.21
C LEU A 107 15.86 1.92 -4.85
N HIS A 108 15.97 2.75 -3.81
CA HIS A 108 14.97 3.77 -3.52
C HIS A 108 14.83 4.73 -4.71
N ARG A 109 15.92 5.31 -5.19
CA ARG A 109 15.92 6.26 -6.31
C ARG A 109 15.27 5.69 -7.56
N SER A 110 15.45 4.39 -7.84
CA SER A 110 14.89 3.72 -9.01
C SER A 110 13.35 3.70 -9.08
N ILE A 111 12.67 4.01 -7.98
CA ILE A 111 11.21 4.08 -7.93
C ILE A 111 10.66 5.42 -8.43
N ALA A 112 11.44 6.49 -8.36
CA ALA A 112 10.97 7.83 -8.70
C ALA A 112 10.42 7.96 -10.13
N PRO A 113 11.05 7.40 -11.20
CA PRO A 113 10.50 7.46 -12.55
C PRO A 113 9.13 6.78 -12.67
N LEU A 114 8.88 5.72 -11.90
CA LEU A 114 7.58 5.05 -11.91
C LEU A 114 6.51 5.94 -11.29
N ILE A 115 6.78 6.53 -10.12
CA ILE A 115 5.86 7.48 -9.47
C ILE A 115 5.54 8.65 -10.40
N ASN A 116 6.53 9.15 -11.13
CA ASN A 116 6.31 10.26 -12.06
C ASN A 116 5.31 9.95 -13.18
N LYS A 117 5.19 8.66 -13.55
CA LYS A 117 4.26 8.19 -14.59
C LYS A 117 2.85 7.88 -14.08
N THR A 118 2.64 7.81 -12.76
CA THR A 118 1.33 7.51 -12.17
C THR A 118 0.44 8.75 -12.06
N ASN A 119 -0.86 8.54 -11.84
CA ASN A 119 -1.84 9.57 -11.52
C ASN A 119 -1.89 9.92 -10.01
N ILE A 120 -0.82 9.64 -9.27
CA ILE A 120 -0.69 10.02 -7.86
C ILE A 120 -0.47 11.53 -7.78
N ASP A 121 -1.30 12.22 -6.99
CA ASP A 121 -1.26 13.68 -6.85
C ASP A 121 -0.10 14.15 -5.98
N LYS A 122 0.04 13.54 -4.78
CA LYS A 122 1.07 13.96 -3.81
C LYS A 122 1.70 12.77 -3.09
N VAL A 123 3.01 12.87 -2.89
CA VAL A 123 3.83 11.89 -2.19
C VAL A 123 4.40 12.50 -0.93
N PHE A 124 4.15 11.86 0.19
CA PHE A 124 4.72 12.16 1.50
C PHE A 124 5.66 11.03 1.90
N VAL A 125 6.70 11.36 2.62
CA VAL A 125 7.70 10.36 3.02
C VAL A 125 8.10 10.54 4.49
N MET A 126 8.35 9.42 5.17
CA MET A 126 8.94 9.41 6.50
C MET A 126 10.01 8.33 6.57
N GLY A 127 11.25 8.71 6.76
CA GLY A 127 12.42 7.84 6.80
C GLY A 127 13.66 8.52 6.24
N LYS A 128 14.80 7.83 6.29
CA LYS A 128 16.08 8.36 5.81
C LYS A 128 16.30 8.04 4.33
N MET A 129 16.11 6.78 3.94
CA MET A 129 16.41 6.31 2.59
C MET A 129 15.30 6.65 1.59
N VAL A 130 14.06 6.70 2.02
CA VAL A 130 12.91 7.08 1.17
C VAL A 130 13.00 8.52 0.65
N ARG A 131 13.82 9.37 1.27
CA ARG A 131 14.12 10.71 0.75
C ARG A 131 14.77 10.68 -0.62
N GLU A 132 15.46 9.59 -0.97
CA GLU A 132 16.00 9.40 -2.33
C GLU A 132 14.87 9.31 -3.37
N ILE A 133 13.72 8.74 -3.03
CA ILE A 133 12.53 8.79 -3.89
C ILE A 133 12.04 10.24 -3.99
N PHE A 134 11.80 10.86 -2.83
CA PHE A 134 11.23 12.21 -2.74
C PHE A 134 12.04 13.26 -3.50
N ASN A 135 13.36 13.20 -3.41
CA ASN A 135 14.24 14.15 -4.08
C ASN A 135 14.31 13.96 -5.60
N ASN A 136 13.90 12.80 -6.10
CA ASN A 136 13.97 12.46 -7.54
C ASN A 136 12.60 12.38 -8.25
N ILE A 137 11.48 12.55 -7.55
CA ILE A 137 10.17 12.73 -8.19
C ILE A 137 9.98 14.19 -8.64
N MET A 138 9.05 14.41 -9.58
CA MET A 138 8.70 15.76 -10.05
C MET A 138 8.21 16.64 -8.91
N LYS A 139 8.62 17.91 -8.89
CA LYS A 139 8.25 18.87 -7.83
C LYS A 139 6.75 18.96 -7.60
N VAL A 140 5.95 18.89 -8.68
CA VAL A 140 4.48 18.94 -8.62
C VAL A 140 3.89 17.80 -7.79
N LYS A 141 4.55 16.63 -7.75
CA LYS A 141 4.12 15.47 -6.96
C LYS A 141 4.63 15.45 -5.52
N ARG A 142 5.54 16.34 -5.17
CA ARG A 142 6.08 16.40 -3.80
C ARG A 142 5.04 16.97 -2.85
N GLY A 143 4.74 16.24 -1.81
CA GLY A 143 4.10 16.72 -0.61
C GLY A 143 5.15 17.23 0.39
N ARG A 144 5.31 16.53 1.51
CA ARG A 144 6.28 16.89 2.57
C ARG A 144 7.08 15.68 3.05
N ILE A 145 8.27 15.95 3.59
CA ILE A 145 9.04 14.99 4.39
C ILE A 145 8.51 15.10 5.83
N LEU A 146 7.96 14.00 6.35
CA LEU A 146 7.42 13.93 7.69
C LEU A 146 8.52 13.47 8.65
N VAL A 147 8.64 14.13 9.80
CA VAL A 147 9.73 13.88 10.75
C VAL A 147 9.37 12.88 11.85
N ASN A 148 8.08 12.69 12.11
CA ASN A 148 7.58 11.76 13.12
C ASN A 148 6.13 11.35 12.83
N LYS A 149 5.62 10.39 13.64
CA LYS A 149 4.27 9.84 13.51
C LYS A 149 3.16 10.90 13.67
N LEU A 150 3.33 11.87 14.56
CA LEU A 150 2.33 12.93 14.78
C LEU A 150 2.09 13.74 13.51
N ARG A 151 3.14 14.01 12.74
CA ARG A 151 3.04 14.73 11.47
C ARG A 151 2.25 13.95 10.40
N ILE A 152 2.14 12.62 10.54
CA ILE A 152 1.28 11.83 9.65
C ILE A 152 -0.20 12.13 9.92
N PHE A 153 -0.61 12.15 11.18
CA PHE A 153 -2.00 12.48 11.53
C PHE A 153 -2.36 13.91 11.11
N GLU A 154 -1.47 14.87 11.37
CA GLU A 154 -1.66 16.26 10.93
C GLU A 154 -1.79 16.37 9.41
N PHE A 155 -0.97 15.64 8.66
CA PHE A 155 -1.03 15.60 7.21
C PHE A 155 -2.37 15.07 6.73
N ILE A 156 -2.84 13.95 7.30
CA ILE A 156 -4.11 13.34 6.90
C ILE A 156 -5.27 14.30 7.22
N GLU A 157 -5.24 14.94 8.37
CA GLU A 157 -6.29 15.88 8.78
C GLU A 157 -6.30 17.15 7.93
N LYS A 158 -5.13 17.74 7.64
CA LYS A 158 -5.05 19.05 7.00
C LYS A 158 -5.06 18.99 5.47
N ASP A 159 -4.39 18.01 4.87
CA ASP A 159 -4.15 17.99 3.41
C ASP A 159 -5.15 17.11 2.65
N LEU A 160 -5.75 16.09 3.27
CA LEU A 160 -6.71 15.24 2.59
C LEU A 160 -8.14 15.79 2.73
N ASN A 161 -8.91 15.63 1.67
CA ASN A 161 -10.33 15.94 1.63
C ASN A 161 -11.18 14.68 1.83
N ASN A 162 -12.46 14.88 2.06
CA ASN A 162 -13.42 13.78 2.20
C ASN A 162 -13.43 12.90 0.95
N ASN A 163 -13.35 11.59 1.13
CA ASN A 163 -13.28 10.54 0.12
C ASN A 163 -11.96 10.46 -0.69
N ASP A 164 -10.94 11.25 -0.37
CA ASP A 164 -9.62 11.07 -0.96
C ASP A 164 -9.04 9.68 -0.65
N TYR A 165 -8.07 9.27 -1.44
CA TYR A 165 -7.39 7.98 -1.32
C TYR A 165 -6.00 8.17 -0.75
N LEU A 166 -5.64 7.34 0.21
CA LEU A 166 -4.32 7.29 0.82
C LEU A 166 -3.77 5.87 0.77
N MET A 167 -2.67 5.66 0.08
CA MET A 167 -1.90 4.42 0.19
C MET A 167 -0.72 4.64 1.14
N ILE A 168 -0.55 3.73 2.10
CA ILE A 168 0.58 3.72 3.03
C ILE A 168 1.42 2.48 2.74
N LYS A 169 2.72 2.66 2.41
CA LYS A 169 3.63 1.55 2.15
C LYS A 169 5.00 1.75 2.77
N ALA A 170 5.42 0.77 3.56
CA ALA A 170 6.71 0.77 4.25
C ALA A 170 7.14 -0.65 4.61
N SER A 171 8.40 -0.82 5.01
CA SER A 171 8.85 -2.06 5.63
C SER A 171 8.34 -2.17 7.07
N ASN A 172 8.08 -3.38 7.53
CA ASN A 172 7.52 -3.66 8.86
C ASN A 172 8.35 -3.03 10.00
N ALA A 173 9.66 -3.16 9.92
CA ALA A 173 10.59 -2.62 10.91
C ALA A 173 10.52 -1.09 11.09
N THR A 174 9.85 -0.36 10.18
CA THR A 174 9.67 1.10 10.29
C THR A 174 8.50 1.51 11.19
N GLY A 175 7.69 0.55 11.65
CA GLY A 175 6.56 0.77 12.54
C GLY A 175 5.34 1.44 11.92
N PHE A 176 5.22 1.45 10.58
CA PHE A 176 4.06 2.02 9.89
C PHE A 176 2.79 1.19 10.09
N ASN A 177 2.89 -0.11 10.32
CA ASN A 177 1.77 -0.98 10.69
C ASN A 177 1.04 -0.47 11.94
N SER A 178 1.77 -0.07 12.98
CA SER A 178 1.19 0.52 14.20
C SER A 178 0.45 1.84 13.88
N ILE A 179 0.98 2.68 12.98
CA ILE A 179 0.29 3.90 12.55
C ILE A 179 -1.02 3.57 11.85
N VAL A 180 -0.99 2.59 10.96
CA VAL A 180 -2.19 2.17 10.23
C VAL A 180 -3.23 1.58 11.16
N ASN A 181 -2.83 0.78 12.16
CA ASN A 181 -3.73 0.25 13.17
C ASN A 181 -4.41 1.37 13.97
N ASN A 182 -3.65 2.38 14.39
CA ASN A 182 -4.20 3.56 15.08
C ASN A 182 -5.20 4.31 14.18
N LEU A 183 -4.89 4.48 12.89
CA LEU A 183 -5.80 5.12 11.94
C LEU A 183 -7.10 4.33 11.74
N LYS A 184 -7.05 3.00 11.85
CA LYS A 184 -8.22 2.12 11.76
C LYS A 184 -9.00 2.02 13.08
N GLY A 185 -8.48 2.57 14.19
CA GLY A 185 -9.08 2.43 15.52
C GLY A 185 -8.98 1.00 16.08
N LEU A 186 -7.90 0.27 15.74
CA LEU A 186 -7.65 -1.12 16.12
C LEU A 186 -6.70 -1.26 17.33
N ASN A 187 -6.46 -0.19 18.09
CA ASN A 187 -5.63 -0.20 19.33
C ASN A 187 -6.50 -0.04 20.54
#